data_650f61075fc9acc1e44da7dbd9d5123e
#
_entry.id   650f61075fc9acc1e44da7dbd9d5123e
#
_cell.length_a   1.000
_cell.length_b   1.000
_cell.length_c   1.000
_cell.angle_alpha   90.00
_cell.angle_beta   90.00
_cell.angle_gamma   90.00
#
_symmetry.space_group_name_H-M   'P 1'
#
loop_
_entity.id
_entity.type
_entity.pdbx_description
1 polymer ?
#
loop_
_entity_poly.entity_id
_entity_poly.type
_entity_poly.pdbx_seq_one_letter_code
_entity_poly.pdbx_strand_id
1 'polypeptide(L)'
;WMFCYEAKDEPIISHTVEQIKCDTLLRCHIHECNLYDIFINICRDKRILDRIDGMEERKGTDFLLRQLQSNITVEQFVKKMQYEMTPGKDVLLITGVGDVFPFMRIHALLEGMQPYFSSVPILVMYPGTFNGSEVRLFDILKPNPYYRAFNII
;
A
#
# COMPACT_ATOMS: atom_id res chain seq x y z
N TRP A 1 4.74 -4.26 -11.10
CA TRP A 1 3.79 -3.61 -12.02
C TRP A 1 2.85 -2.70 -11.22
N MET A 2 2.24 -1.76 -11.96
CA MET A 2 1.30 -0.82 -11.38
C MET A 2 0.03 -0.81 -12.24
N PHE A 3 -1.11 -0.94 -11.60
CA PHE A 3 -2.42 -0.77 -12.23
C PHE A 3 -2.99 0.57 -11.75
N CYS A 4 -3.01 1.54 -12.64
CA CYS A 4 -3.51 2.87 -12.33
C CYS A 4 -4.99 3.01 -12.68
N TYR A 5 -5.75 3.69 -11.83
CA TYR A 5 -7.19 3.92 -12.01
C TYR A 5 -7.61 5.25 -11.37
N GLU A 6 -8.73 5.80 -11.80
CA GLU A 6 -9.27 7.01 -11.20
C GLU A 6 -9.78 6.72 -9.77
N ALA A 7 -9.47 7.58 -8.81
CA ALA A 7 -9.84 7.39 -7.40
C ALA A 7 -11.35 7.14 -7.19
N LYS A 8 -12.21 7.67 -8.06
CA LYS A 8 -13.67 7.44 -8.01
C LYS A 8 -14.06 5.98 -8.26
N ASP A 9 -13.18 5.21 -8.93
CA ASP A 9 -13.43 3.82 -9.30
C ASP A 9 -12.97 2.82 -8.20
N GLU A 10 -12.43 3.32 -7.09
CA GLU A 10 -11.97 2.50 -5.94
C GLU A 10 -12.98 1.41 -5.52
N PRO A 11 -14.31 1.68 -5.39
CA PRO A 11 -15.26 0.63 -5.02
C PRO A 11 -15.35 -0.50 -6.05
N ILE A 12 -15.24 -0.17 -7.35
CA ILE A 12 -15.26 -1.16 -8.44
C ILE A 12 -13.98 -1.99 -8.40
N ILE A 13 -12.84 -1.33 -8.20
CA ILE A 13 -11.53 -1.98 -8.13
C ILE A 13 -11.46 -2.92 -6.92
N SER A 14 -11.89 -2.47 -5.74
CA SER A 14 -11.93 -3.30 -4.53
C SER A 14 -12.81 -4.54 -4.74
N HIS A 15 -13.98 -4.39 -5.34
CA HIS A 15 -14.85 -5.52 -5.68
C HIS A 15 -14.18 -6.48 -6.67
N THR A 16 -13.50 -5.95 -7.69
CA THR A 16 -12.78 -6.76 -8.69
C THR A 16 -11.63 -7.54 -8.04
N VAL A 17 -10.90 -6.92 -7.13
CA VAL A 17 -9.83 -7.58 -6.35
C VAL A 17 -10.40 -8.78 -5.57
N GLU A 18 -11.53 -8.61 -4.90
CA GLU A 18 -12.18 -9.72 -4.19
C GLU A 18 -12.62 -10.85 -5.13
N GLN A 19 -13.14 -10.51 -6.32
CA GLN A 19 -13.49 -11.51 -7.32
C GLN A 19 -12.26 -12.28 -7.82
N ILE A 20 -11.16 -11.58 -8.11
CA ILE A 20 -9.91 -12.20 -8.54
C ILE A 20 -9.36 -13.15 -7.48
N LYS A 21 -9.37 -12.77 -6.21
CA LYS A 21 -8.93 -13.63 -5.09
C LYS A 21 -9.75 -14.92 -4.96
N CYS A 22 -11.03 -14.86 -5.31
CA CYS A 22 -11.94 -16.00 -5.25
C CYS A 22 -11.95 -16.85 -6.53
N ASP A 23 -11.26 -16.41 -7.59
CA ASP A 23 -11.27 -17.11 -8.87
C ASP A 23 -10.42 -18.40 -8.81
N THR A 24 -11.10 -19.55 -8.89
CA THR A 24 -10.47 -20.87 -8.86
C THR A 24 -9.77 -21.26 -10.17
N LEU A 25 -9.95 -20.49 -11.23
CA LEU A 25 -9.29 -20.71 -12.53
C LEU A 25 -7.89 -20.10 -12.59
N LEU A 26 -7.55 -19.25 -11.65
CA LEU A 26 -6.22 -18.66 -11.56
C LEU A 26 -5.18 -19.75 -11.29
N ARG A 27 -4.07 -19.66 -12.04
CA ARG A 27 -2.92 -20.57 -11.87
C ARG A 27 -1.87 -20.03 -10.88
N CYS A 28 -2.16 -18.92 -10.22
CA CYS A 28 -1.30 -18.30 -9.21
C CYS A 28 -2.10 -18.03 -7.94
N HIS A 29 -1.37 -17.90 -6.83
CA HIS A 29 -1.95 -17.49 -5.56
C HIS A 29 -1.78 -15.97 -5.41
N ILE A 30 -2.87 -15.27 -5.16
CA ILE A 30 -2.85 -13.85 -4.87
C ILE A 30 -2.68 -13.65 -3.36
N HIS A 31 -1.56 -13.06 -2.97
CA HIS A 31 -1.33 -12.62 -1.60
C HIS A 31 -1.58 -11.12 -1.52
N GLU A 32 -2.73 -10.75 -0.99
CA GLU A 32 -3.07 -9.34 -0.83
C GLU A 32 -2.47 -8.75 0.43
N CYS A 33 -1.86 -7.57 0.28
CA CYS A 33 -1.43 -6.70 1.35
C CYS A 33 -2.16 -5.35 1.25
N ASN A 34 -3.24 -5.19 2.00
CA ASN A 34 -3.89 -3.90 2.14
C ASN A 34 -3.08 -3.02 3.09
N LEU A 35 -2.55 -1.91 2.57
CA LEU A 35 -1.63 -1.05 3.33
C LEU A 35 -2.31 -0.34 4.50
N TYR A 36 -3.59 -0.01 4.37
CA TYR A 36 -4.32 0.62 5.47
C TYR A 36 -4.55 -0.36 6.63
N ASP A 37 -4.90 -1.61 6.33
CA ASP A 37 -5.04 -2.66 7.36
C ASP A 37 -3.71 -2.93 8.06
N ILE A 38 -2.62 -2.95 7.30
CA ILE A 38 -1.26 -3.09 7.87
C ILE A 38 -0.95 -1.91 8.79
N PHE A 39 -1.25 -0.68 8.37
CA PHE A 39 -1.07 0.52 9.19
C PHE A 39 -1.85 0.42 10.51
N ILE A 40 -3.13 0.06 10.46
CA ILE A 40 -3.96 -0.13 11.65
C ILE A 40 -3.39 -1.22 12.56
N ASN A 41 -2.90 -2.33 11.99
CA ASN A 41 -2.28 -3.40 12.77
C ASN A 41 -0.98 -2.94 13.45
N ILE A 42 -0.15 -2.14 12.78
CA ILE A 42 1.05 -1.54 13.40
C ILE A 42 0.65 -0.61 14.56
N CYS A 43 -0.36 0.22 14.36
CA CYS A 43 -0.89 1.11 15.40
C CYS A 43 -1.43 0.33 16.61
N ARG A 44 -2.09 -0.80 16.36
CA ARG A 44 -2.61 -1.70 17.41
C ARG A 44 -1.48 -2.33 18.20
N ASP A 45 -0.46 -2.89 17.53
CA ASP A 45 0.70 -3.50 18.21
C ASP A 45 1.45 -2.51 19.10
N LYS A 46 1.51 -1.26 18.66
CA LYS A 46 2.14 -0.16 19.42
C LYS A 46 1.21 0.45 20.49
N ARG A 47 -0.03 -0.02 20.62
CA ARG A 47 -1.05 0.53 21.51
C ARG A 47 -1.29 2.03 21.28
N ILE A 48 -1.22 2.45 20.02
CA ILE A 48 -1.45 3.86 19.63
C ILE A 48 -2.95 4.11 19.45
N LEU A 49 -3.71 3.13 18.91
CA LEU A 49 -5.14 3.30 18.57
C LEU A 49 -5.94 3.84 19.74
N ASP A 50 -5.81 3.27 20.92
CA ASP A 50 -6.55 3.69 22.12
C ASP A 50 -6.22 5.09 22.61
N ARG A 51 -5.18 5.72 22.05
CA ARG A 51 -4.67 7.03 22.47
C ARG A 51 -4.88 8.12 21.42
N ILE A 52 -5.32 7.76 20.20
CA ILE A 52 -5.46 8.69 19.07
C ILE A 52 -6.37 9.85 19.46
N ASP A 53 -7.59 9.56 19.88
CA ASP A 53 -8.60 10.56 20.24
C ASP A 53 -8.07 11.54 21.28
N GLY A 54 -7.54 11.02 22.38
CA GLY A 54 -7.00 11.84 23.45
C GLY A 54 -5.69 12.58 23.09
N MET A 55 -4.94 12.14 22.08
CA MET A 55 -3.81 12.90 21.55
C MET A 55 -4.28 14.01 20.63
N GLU A 56 -5.26 13.74 19.77
CA GLU A 56 -5.81 14.73 18.86
C GLU A 56 -6.50 15.87 19.62
N GLU A 57 -7.36 15.55 20.60
CA GLU A 57 -8.02 16.55 21.46
C GLU A 57 -7.04 17.46 22.20
N ARG A 58 -5.94 16.89 22.71
CA ARG A 58 -4.98 17.66 23.53
C ARG A 58 -3.95 18.43 22.73
N LYS A 59 -3.54 17.94 21.56
CA LYS A 59 -2.38 18.45 20.82
C LYS A 59 -2.68 18.80 19.36
N GLY A 60 -3.89 18.52 18.90
CA GLY A 60 -4.35 18.78 17.55
C GLY A 60 -3.91 17.75 16.50
N THR A 61 -4.59 17.78 15.37
CA THR A 61 -4.43 16.85 14.24
C THR A 61 -3.01 16.88 13.64
N ASP A 62 -2.41 18.06 13.51
CA ASP A 62 -1.05 18.21 12.94
C ASP A 62 0.02 17.55 13.80
N PHE A 63 -0.14 17.58 15.12
CA PHE A 63 0.76 16.89 16.02
C PHE A 63 0.58 15.38 15.91
N LEU A 64 -0.66 14.90 15.90
CA LEU A 64 -0.98 13.49 15.75
C LEU A 64 -0.40 12.93 14.43
N LEU A 65 -0.61 13.65 13.32
CA LEU A 65 -0.09 13.28 12.01
C LEU A 65 1.44 13.08 12.05
N ARG A 66 2.17 14.08 12.57
CA ARG A 66 3.64 13.99 12.69
C ARG A 66 4.09 12.84 13.58
N GLN A 67 3.38 12.57 14.67
CA GLN A 67 3.68 11.45 15.57
C GLN A 67 3.48 10.11 14.87
N LEU A 68 2.39 9.94 14.14
CA LEU A 68 2.14 8.70 13.37
C LEU A 68 3.20 8.51 12.28
N GLN A 69 3.51 9.55 11.51
CA GLN A 69 4.55 9.49 10.46
C GLN A 69 5.95 9.18 11.00
N SER A 70 6.30 9.67 12.20
CA SER A 70 7.61 9.43 12.81
C SER A 70 7.74 8.04 13.46
N ASN A 71 6.63 7.49 13.92
CA ASN A 71 6.61 6.22 14.65
C ASN A 71 6.33 4.99 13.78
N ILE A 72 5.86 5.20 12.55
CA ILE A 72 5.50 4.13 11.62
C ILE A 72 6.45 4.16 10.43
N THR A 73 7.28 3.12 10.33
CA THR A 73 8.39 3.06 9.38
C THR A 73 8.15 2.03 8.27
N VAL A 74 8.88 2.17 7.17
CA VAL A 74 8.84 1.23 6.04
C VAL A 74 9.18 -0.18 6.50
N GLU A 75 10.16 -0.36 7.38
CA GLU A 75 10.58 -1.66 7.89
C GLU A 75 9.45 -2.39 8.64
N GLN A 76 8.60 -1.63 9.35
CA GLN A 76 7.45 -2.21 10.05
C GLN A 76 6.39 -2.71 9.06
N PHE A 77 6.12 -1.96 7.98
CA PHE A 77 5.27 -2.41 6.90
C PHE A 77 5.83 -3.67 6.25
N VAL A 78 7.08 -3.64 5.82
CA VAL A 78 7.76 -4.78 5.19
C VAL A 78 7.69 -6.01 6.08
N LYS A 79 7.95 -5.88 7.38
CA LYS A 79 7.87 -6.98 8.35
C LYS A 79 6.45 -7.57 8.42
N LYS A 80 5.41 -6.74 8.38
CA LYS A 80 4.02 -7.19 8.40
C LYS A 80 3.55 -7.83 7.09
N MET A 81 4.20 -7.46 5.98
CA MET A 81 3.90 -8.00 4.65
C MET A 81 4.58 -9.35 4.38
N GLN A 82 5.61 -9.73 5.16
CA GLN A 82 6.35 -10.97 4.95
C GLN A 82 5.46 -12.20 5.16
N TYR A 83 5.56 -13.14 4.25
CA TYR A 83 4.93 -14.45 4.28
C TYR A 83 5.85 -15.50 3.64
N GLU A 84 5.50 -16.78 3.75
CA GLU A 84 6.23 -17.85 3.09
C GLU A 84 5.89 -17.88 1.61
N MET A 85 6.77 -17.28 0.79
CA MET A 85 6.57 -17.11 -0.65
C MET A 85 6.85 -18.38 -1.43
N THR A 86 6.00 -18.67 -2.41
CA THR A 86 6.21 -19.76 -3.40
C THR A 86 6.59 -19.13 -4.74
N PRO A 87 7.89 -19.08 -5.11
CA PRO A 87 8.32 -18.49 -6.37
C PRO A 87 7.65 -19.15 -7.58
N GLY A 88 7.23 -18.32 -8.54
CA GLY A 88 6.54 -18.78 -9.76
C GLY A 88 5.07 -19.16 -9.57
N LYS A 89 4.54 -19.11 -8.34
CA LYS A 89 3.12 -19.35 -8.06
C LYS A 89 2.44 -18.19 -7.38
N ASP A 90 3.16 -17.41 -6.61
CA ASP A 90 2.60 -16.30 -5.85
C ASP A 90 2.72 -14.98 -6.60
N VAL A 91 1.73 -14.12 -6.43
CA VAL A 91 1.72 -12.71 -6.82
C VAL A 91 1.38 -11.89 -5.58
N LEU A 92 2.24 -10.93 -5.24
CA LEU A 92 1.97 -9.98 -4.17
C LEU A 92 1.13 -8.83 -4.73
N LEU A 93 -0.10 -8.70 -4.23
CA LEU A 93 -1.03 -7.63 -4.58
C LEU A 93 -1.05 -6.58 -3.47
N ILE A 94 -0.71 -5.35 -3.81
CA ILE A 94 -0.72 -4.22 -2.86
C ILE A 94 -1.94 -3.36 -3.14
N THR A 95 -2.80 -3.20 -2.13
CA THR A 95 -4.02 -2.39 -2.14
C THR A 95 -3.99 -1.33 -1.03
N GLY A 96 -4.99 -0.45 -0.97
CA GLY A 96 -5.11 0.57 0.07
C GLY A 96 -4.04 1.67 0.01
N VAL A 97 -3.46 1.92 -1.16
CA VAL A 97 -2.40 2.94 -1.36
C VAL A 97 -2.93 4.35 -1.09
N GLY A 98 -4.17 4.62 -1.51
CA GLY A 98 -4.83 5.89 -1.26
C GLY A 98 -5.17 6.07 0.22
N ASP A 99 -5.70 5.02 0.84
CA ASP A 99 -6.19 5.06 2.22
C ASP A 99 -5.07 5.21 3.24
N VAL A 100 -3.89 4.65 2.96
CA VAL A 100 -2.74 4.76 3.86
C VAL A 100 -2.03 6.12 3.76
N PHE A 101 -2.28 6.89 2.71
CA PHE A 101 -1.72 8.24 2.59
C PHE A 101 -2.35 9.18 3.63
N PRO A 102 -1.58 10.02 4.33
CA PRO A 102 -0.18 10.38 4.12
C PRO A 102 0.82 9.64 5.04
N PHE A 103 0.42 8.55 5.68
CA PHE A 103 1.26 7.84 6.66
C PHE A 103 2.36 7.00 6.00
N MET A 104 2.10 6.47 4.79
CA MET A 104 3.07 5.73 4.00
C MET A 104 3.01 6.18 2.54
N ARG A 105 4.17 6.29 1.90
CA ARG A 105 4.27 6.59 0.46
C ARG A 105 4.72 5.33 -0.27
N ILE A 106 3.99 4.97 -1.32
CA ILE A 106 4.22 3.72 -2.06
C ILE A 106 5.64 3.57 -2.59
N HIS A 107 6.29 4.64 -3.08
CA HIS A 107 7.65 4.55 -3.60
C HIS A 107 8.66 4.18 -2.51
N ALA A 108 8.55 4.76 -1.33
CA ALA A 108 9.44 4.42 -0.20
C ALA A 108 9.23 2.96 0.25
N LEU A 109 7.97 2.50 0.25
CA LEU A 109 7.65 1.11 0.57
C LEU A 109 8.26 0.16 -0.47
N LEU A 110 8.06 0.42 -1.76
CA LEU A 110 8.58 -0.41 -2.84
C LEU A 110 10.11 -0.49 -2.86
N GLU A 111 10.80 0.59 -2.50
CA GLU A 111 12.26 0.57 -2.31
C GLU A 111 12.67 -0.31 -1.13
N GLY A 112 12.00 -0.14 0.01
CA GLY A 112 12.33 -0.89 1.24
C GLY A 112 12.00 -2.38 1.16
N MET A 113 11.03 -2.78 0.33
CA MET A 113 10.63 -4.19 0.21
C MET A 113 11.44 -4.99 -0.83
N GLN A 114 12.19 -4.33 -1.72
CA GLN A 114 12.98 -5.01 -2.77
C GLN A 114 13.84 -6.17 -2.29
N PRO A 115 14.59 -6.07 -1.17
CA PRO A 115 15.42 -7.17 -0.70
C PRO A 115 14.64 -8.42 -0.28
N TYR A 116 13.38 -8.24 0.07
CA TYR A 116 12.54 -9.30 0.68
C TYR A 116 11.60 -9.98 -0.33
N PHE A 117 11.18 -9.27 -1.37
CA PHE A 117 10.16 -9.72 -2.32
C PHE A 117 10.67 -9.86 -3.76
N SER A 118 11.99 -10.04 -3.95
CA SER A 118 12.60 -10.15 -5.28
C SER A 118 12.19 -11.40 -6.06
N SER A 119 11.66 -12.42 -5.40
CA SER A 119 11.30 -13.72 -6.00
C SER A 119 9.85 -13.81 -6.49
N VAL A 120 9.01 -12.82 -6.19
CA VAL A 120 7.59 -12.79 -6.59
C VAL A 120 7.25 -11.51 -7.34
N PRO A 121 6.36 -11.58 -8.35
CA PRO A 121 5.85 -10.37 -9.00
C PRO A 121 5.01 -9.56 -8.02
N ILE A 122 5.18 -8.24 -8.10
CA ILE A 122 4.43 -7.27 -7.29
C ILE A 122 3.50 -6.50 -8.21
N LEU A 123 2.21 -6.49 -7.89
CA LEU A 123 1.18 -5.68 -8.52
C LEU A 123 0.63 -4.67 -7.52
N VAL A 124 0.67 -3.40 -7.87
CA VAL A 124 0.17 -2.29 -7.03
C VAL A 124 -1.09 -1.73 -7.65
N MET A 125 -2.17 -1.71 -6.88
CA MET A 125 -3.41 -1.00 -7.22
C MET A 125 -3.23 0.47 -6.83
N TYR A 126 -3.17 1.37 -7.83
CA TYR A 126 -2.77 2.75 -7.61
C TYR A 126 -3.87 3.74 -8.05
N PRO A 127 -4.54 4.43 -7.11
CA PRO A 127 -5.55 5.43 -7.44
C PRO A 127 -4.88 6.74 -7.92
N GLY A 128 -4.66 6.85 -9.23
CA GLY A 128 -3.97 7.97 -9.86
C GLY A 128 -3.32 7.60 -11.19
N THR A 129 -2.36 8.41 -11.64
CA THR A 129 -1.72 8.23 -12.95
C THR A 129 -0.24 7.88 -12.84
N PHE A 130 0.25 7.16 -13.86
CA PHE A 130 1.66 6.89 -14.11
C PHE A 130 1.98 7.21 -15.58
N ASN A 131 2.95 8.09 -15.81
CA ASN A 131 3.34 8.52 -17.17
C ASN A 131 4.61 7.84 -17.70
N GLY A 132 5.07 6.76 -17.05
CA GLY A 132 6.31 6.05 -17.40
C GLY A 132 7.54 6.49 -16.61
N SER A 133 7.50 7.65 -15.97
CA SER A 133 8.60 8.18 -15.14
C SER A 133 8.15 8.70 -13.77
N GLU A 134 6.90 9.11 -13.65
CA GLU A 134 6.35 9.72 -12.45
C GLU A 134 4.99 9.13 -12.12
N VAL A 135 4.71 8.99 -10.84
CA VAL A 135 3.40 8.62 -10.30
C VAL A 135 2.75 9.83 -9.63
N ARG A 136 1.45 10.01 -9.86
CA ARG A 136 0.67 11.08 -9.24
C ARG A 136 -0.56 10.50 -8.55
N LEU A 137 -0.52 10.47 -7.23
CA LEU A 137 -1.62 9.95 -6.41
C LEU A 137 -2.83 10.91 -6.50
N PHE A 138 -4.02 10.35 -6.72
CA PHE A 138 -5.29 11.04 -6.89
C PHE A 138 -5.31 12.11 -8.01
N ASP A 139 -4.31 12.11 -8.90
CA ASP A 139 -4.09 13.13 -9.94
C ASP A 139 -3.93 14.58 -9.45
N ILE A 140 -3.90 14.79 -8.14
CA ILE A 140 -3.84 16.09 -7.48
C ILE A 140 -2.50 16.32 -6.79
N LEU A 141 -1.91 15.27 -6.22
CA LEU A 141 -0.68 15.40 -5.45
C LEU A 141 0.53 15.64 -6.36
N LYS A 142 1.57 16.23 -5.78
CA LYS A 142 2.83 16.44 -6.52
C LYS A 142 3.35 15.12 -7.06
N PRO A 143 3.76 15.06 -8.33
CA PRO A 143 4.32 13.85 -8.90
C PRO A 143 5.59 13.45 -8.16
N ASN A 144 5.77 12.14 -8.02
CA ASN A 144 7.00 11.56 -7.48
C ASN A 144 7.69 10.78 -8.61
N PRO A 145 9.00 10.98 -8.83
CA PRO A 145 9.75 10.20 -9.80
C PRO A 145 9.78 8.73 -9.34
N TYR A 146 9.40 7.83 -10.25
CA TYR A 146 9.49 6.40 -10.01
C TYR A 146 9.82 5.64 -11.30
N TYR A 147 11.08 5.26 -11.46
CA TYR A 147 11.64 4.71 -12.70
C TYR A 147 11.51 3.19 -12.84
N ARG A 148 10.93 2.49 -11.84
CA ARG A 148 10.93 1.02 -11.79
C ARG A 148 9.55 0.39 -11.89
N ALA A 149 8.53 1.17 -12.18
CA ALA A 149 7.19 0.65 -12.42
C ALA A 149 6.92 0.47 -13.91
N PHE A 150 6.17 -0.56 -14.23
CA PHE A 150 5.58 -0.76 -15.55
C PHE A 150 4.08 -0.66 -15.41
N ASN A 151 3.44 0.19 -16.20
CA ASN A 151 1.99 0.23 -16.28
C ASN A 151 1.49 -1.00 -17.04
N ILE A 152 0.39 -1.59 -16.58
CA ILE A 152 -0.21 -2.79 -17.20
C ILE A 152 -1.17 -2.40 -18.33
N ILE A 153 -1.63 -1.14 -18.35
CA ILE A 153 -2.56 -0.62 -19.37
C ILE A 153 -1.91 0.49 -20.17
#